data_25233ea5c0f41aabcefaa42ee74d04d4
#
_entry.id   25233ea5c0f41aabcefaa42ee74d04d4
#
_cell.length_a   1.000
_cell.length_b   1.000
_cell.length_c   1.000
_cell.angle_alpha   90.00
_cell.angle_beta   90.00
_cell.angle_gamma   90.00
#
_symmetry.space_group_name_H-M   'P 1'
#
loop_
_entity.id
_entity.type
_entity.pdbx_description
1 polymer ?
#
loop_
_entity_poly.entity_id
_entity_poly.type
_entity_poly.pdbx_seq_one_letter_code
_entity_poly.pdbx_strand_id
1 'polypeptide(L)'
;MSLPSTMKAVGFTQSLAIEQENSLVEITLDLPKPGEHDLLVQVTANSINPADAKIRIRSAADKTLEQPKVIGYDAVGIVVDKGEKVSGFNIGDRVFYAGDVTRPGSNAEYQAVDHRITAHAPKSLTDAEAAVMPLVSLTAWEALFDRLRVTPTEKKTLLVIGGAGGVGSSTIQIAKQLTNLTVIATASRPETEKWVTEMGADYVVNHHDLVNSVRAQGIEHVDYIFNVADTKGHWDAMVELIAPQGFISSIVEFDGGVDLSKLQGKSAGFIWELMFTRSLFQTDDMIKQQEILFQIANLLDAGRLKSLLTETLTGFSAEVFKTAHQRIESSRSIGKTAIQF
;
A
#
# COMPACT_ATOMS: atom_id res chain seq x y z
N MET A 1 -12.86 25.71 -17.33
CA MET A 1 -13.07 26.54 -16.13
C MET A 1 -11.71 26.97 -15.63
N SER A 2 -11.57 28.18 -15.06
CA SER A 2 -10.32 28.59 -14.43
C SER A 2 -10.12 27.83 -13.12
N LEU A 3 -8.89 27.39 -12.83
CA LEU A 3 -8.54 26.76 -11.56
C LEU A 3 -8.71 27.77 -10.40
N PRO A 4 -9.08 27.33 -9.19
CA PRO A 4 -9.15 28.20 -8.02
C PRO A 4 -7.74 28.66 -7.61
N SER A 5 -7.65 29.74 -6.85
CA SER A 5 -6.36 30.19 -6.29
C SER A 5 -5.94 29.41 -5.03
N THR A 6 -6.93 28.85 -4.31
CA THR A 6 -6.73 28.10 -3.07
C THR A 6 -7.50 26.78 -3.11
N MET A 7 -7.15 25.87 -2.22
CA MET A 7 -7.79 24.57 -2.05
C MET A 7 -7.98 24.23 -0.57
N LYS A 8 -8.92 23.35 -0.27
CA LYS A 8 -9.05 22.73 1.04
C LYS A 8 -8.12 21.54 1.16
N ALA A 9 -7.58 21.32 2.36
CA ALA A 9 -6.81 20.14 2.72
C ALA A 9 -7.09 19.75 4.17
N VAL A 10 -6.74 18.53 4.54
CA VAL A 10 -6.75 18.03 5.91
C VAL A 10 -5.32 17.67 6.30
N GLY A 11 -4.83 18.28 7.38
CA GLY A 11 -3.46 18.11 7.82
C GLY A 11 -3.34 18.20 9.34
N PHE A 12 -2.10 18.19 9.83
CA PHE A 12 -1.78 18.29 11.25
C PHE A 12 -0.48 19.07 11.48
N THR A 13 -0.36 19.66 12.67
CA THR A 13 0.86 20.34 13.12
C THR A 13 1.54 19.63 14.28
N GLN A 14 0.83 18.71 14.94
CA GLN A 14 1.32 17.92 16.08
C GLN A 14 0.89 16.46 15.93
N SER A 15 1.75 15.55 16.37
CA SER A 15 1.46 14.11 16.42
C SER A 15 0.61 13.78 17.65
N LEU A 16 -0.69 14.04 17.57
CA LEU A 16 -1.66 13.77 18.63
C LEU A 16 -2.30 12.38 18.42
N ALA A 17 -2.83 11.79 19.51
CA ALA A 17 -3.69 10.62 19.41
C ALA A 17 -4.90 10.96 18.53
N ILE A 18 -5.39 10.01 17.72
CA ILE A 18 -6.40 10.30 16.69
C ILE A 18 -7.73 10.75 17.28
N GLU A 19 -8.03 10.37 18.51
CA GLU A 19 -9.24 10.75 19.26
C GLU A 19 -9.24 12.23 19.71
N GLN A 20 -8.08 12.87 19.71
CA GLN A 20 -7.99 14.27 20.11
C GLN A 20 -8.56 15.20 19.04
N GLU A 21 -9.20 16.29 19.47
CA GLU A 21 -9.93 17.21 18.59
C GLU A 21 -9.06 17.74 17.45
N ASN A 22 -7.83 18.15 17.72
CA ASN A 22 -6.92 18.76 16.74
C ASN A 22 -5.90 17.77 16.15
N SER A 23 -6.15 16.46 16.22
CA SER A 23 -5.27 15.45 15.64
C SER A 23 -5.18 15.53 14.12
N LEU A 24 -6.26 15.95 13.47
CA LEU A 24 -6.37 16.35 12.07
C LEU A 24 -7.29 17.57 11.99
N VAL A 25 -6.93 18.55 11.18
CA VAL A 25 -7.68 19.81 11.02
C VAL A 25 -7.86 20.15 9.55
N GLU A 26 -8.98 20.78 9.21
CA GLU A 26 -9.20 21.37 7.91
C GLU A 26 -8.37 22.67 7.79
N ILE A 27 -7.74 22.84 6.66
CA ILE A 27 -6.89 24.00 6.34
C ILE A 27 -7.16 24.47 4.90
N THR A 28 -6.89 25.74 4.66
CA THR A 28 -6.88 26.30 3.30
C THR A 28 -5.43 26.55 2.90
N LEU A 29 -5.05 26.06 1.74
CA LEU A 29 -3.72 26.21 1.16
C LEU A 29 -3.82 26.87 -0.22
N ASP A 30 -2.73 27.47 -0.67
CA ASP A 30 -2.61 27.88 -2.07
C ASP A 30 -2.67 26.67 -2.97
N LEU A 31 -3.29 26.80 -4.15
CA LEU A 31 -3.27 25.74 -5.16
C LEU A 31 -1.82 25.44 -5.56
N PRO A 32 -1.35 24.19 -5.50
CA PRO A 32 0.01 23.86 -5.88
C PRO A 32 0.23 24.10 -7.39
N LYS A 33 1.40 24.64 -7.73
CA LYS A 33 1.84 24.72 -9.11
C LYS A 33 2.59 23.45 -9.47
N PRO A 34 2.24 22.79 -10.60
CA PRO A 34 2.96 21.61 -11.02
C PRO A 34 4.42 21.97 -11.38
N GLY A 35 5.37 21.17 -10.89
CA GLY A 35 6.76 21.20 -11.34
C GLY A 35 6.88 20.61 -12.76
N GLU A 36 8.09 20.65 -13.34
CA GLU A 36 8.34 20.22 -14.73
C GLU A 36 7.83 18.79 -15.05
N HIS A 37 7.91 17.88 -14.08
CA HIS A 37 7.49 16.49 -14.20
C HIS A 37 6.13 16.18 -13.55
N ASP A 38 5.42 17.19 -13.02
CA ASP A 38 4.22 16.98 -12.25
C ASP A 38 2.95 17.02 -13.08
N LEU A 39 1.99 16.22 -12.67
CA LEU A 39 0.57 16.40 -12.93
C LEU A 39 -0.04 17.17 -11.75
N LEU A 40 -0.90 18.16 -12.04
CA LEU A 40 -1.83 18.69 -11.05
C LEU A 40 -3.13 17.91 -11.17
N VAL A 41 -3.47 17.18 -10.12
CA VAL A 41 -4.63 16.29 -10.08
C VAL A 41 -5.68 16.87 -9.16
N GLN A 42 -6.90 17.05 -9.66
CA GLN A 42 -8.09 17.24 -8.83
C GLN A 42 -8.47 15.88 -8.26
N VAL A 43 -8.27 15.69 -6.95
CA VAL A 43 -8.54 14.41 -6.27
C VAL A 43 -10.05 14.21 -6.12
N THR A 44 -10.54 13.05 -6.49
CA THR A 44 -11.95 12.67 -6.38
C THR A 44 -12.19 11.59 -5.34
N ALA A 45 -11.17 10.77 -5.09
CA ALA A 45 -11.16 9.79 -4.00
C ALA A 45 -9.72 9.50 -3.57
N ASN A 46 -9.55 9.16 -2.31
CA ASN A 46 -8.30 8.61 -1.79
C ASN A 46 -8.55 7.37 -0.90
N SER A 47 -7.49 6.78 -0.37
CA SER A 47 -7.63 5.70 0.59
C SER A 47 -6.60 5.80 1.71
N ILE A 48 -6.97 5.24 2.87
CA ILE A 48 -6.10 5.25 4.05
C ILE A 48 -5.19 4.02 4.09
N ASN A 49 -3.96 4.22 4.54
CA ASN A 49 -2.94 3.19 4.71
C ASN A 49 -2.30 3.24 6.10
N PRO A 50 -1.72 2.14 6.61
CA PRO A 50 -0.91 2.18 7.82
C PRO A 50 0.23 3.21 7.77
N ALA A 51 0.76 3.51 6.58
CA ALA A 51 1.78 4.53 6.37
C ALA A 51 1.29 5.93 6.78
N ASP A 52 0.03 6.28 6.49
CA ASP A 52 -0.56 7.56 6.89
C ASP A 52 -0.55 7.72 8.41
N ALA A 53 -1.01 6.70 9.14
CA ALA A 53 -1.02 6.72 10.60
C ALA A 53 0.41 6.80 11.16
N LYS A 54 1.36 6.00 10.66
CA LYS A 54 2.76 6.02 11.09
C LYS A 54 3.42 7.38 10.86
N ILE A 55 3.22 7.98 9.69
CA ILE A 55 3.77 9.30 9.39
C ILE A 55 3.13 10.37 10.27
N ARG A 56 1.81 10.34 10.48
CA ARG A 56 1.13 11.26 11.41
C ARG A 56 1.71 11.16 12.82
N ILE A 57 1.87 9.95 13.34
CA ILE A 57 2.36 9.71 14.71
C ILE A 57 3.83 10.16 14.87
N ARG A 58 4.66 10.08 13.84
CA ARG A 58 6.11 10.28 13.95
C ARG A 58 6.61 11.66 13.52
N SER A 59 5.92 12.32 12.58
CA SER A 59 6.44 13.55 11.96
C SER A 59 6.58 14.74 12.90
N ALA A 60 5.78 14.79 13.96
CA ALA A 60 5.71 15.90 14.91
C ALA A 60 5.63 15.40 16.38
N ALA A 61 6.29 14.26 16.69
CA ALA A 61 6.21 13.63 18.01
C ALA A 61 6.80 14.54 19.12
N ASP A 62 7.91 15.23 18.80
CA ASP A 62 8.66 16.04 19.77
C ASP A 62 8.62 17.55 19.44
N LYS A 63 7.79 17.97 18.50
CA LYS A 63 7.72 19.37 18.05
C LYS A 63 6.36 19.71 17.44
N THR A 64 6.06 21.01 17.40
CA THR A 64 4.98 21.54 16.55
C THR A 64 5.56 21.95 15.19
N LEU A 65 4.93 21.53 14.10
CA LEU A 65 5.32 21.95 12.76
C LEU A 65 4.92 23.40 12.51
N GLU A 66 5.76 24.16 11.86
CA GLU A 66 5.47 25.57 11.47
C GLU A 66 4.35 25.65 10.44
N GLN A 67 4.29 24.66 9.53
CA GLN A 67 3.23 24.51 8.54
C GLN A 67 2.56 23.16 8.71
N PRO A 68 1.23 23.09 8.53
CA PRO A 68 0.51 21.82 8.60
C PRO A 68 1.03 20.84 7.56
N LYS A 69 1.25 19.58 7.96
CA LYS A 69 1.60 18.49 7.07
C LYS A 69 0.33 17.83 6.54
N VAL A 70 0.17 17.81 5.22
CA VAL A 70 -0.86 17.06 4.52
C VAL A 70 -0.30 15.69 4.15
N ILE A 71 -1.00 14.63 4.53
CA ILE A 71 -0.68 13.24 4.20
C ILE A 71 -1.71 12.67 3.22
N GLY A 72 -1.65 11.39 2.92
CA GLY A 72 -2.50 10.68 1.98
C GLY A 72 -1.66 10.05 0.88
N TYR A 73 -1.62 8.70 0.90
CA TYR A 73 -0.74 7.91 0.02
C TYR A 73 -1.54 6.85 -0.71
N ASP A 74 -2.51 7.29 -1.43
CA ASP A 74 -3.35 6.69 -2.47
C ASP A 74 -4.30 7.76 -2.99
N ALA A 75 -4.49 7.87 -4.29
CA ALA A 75 -5.50 8.76 -4.86
C ALA A 75 -5.97 8.31 -6.24
N VAL A 76 -7.17 8.74 -6.56
CA VAL A 76 -7.73 8.83 -7.92
C VAL A 76 -8.17 10.27 -8.14
N GLY A 77 -8.01 10.76 -9.34
CA GLY A 77 -8.48 12.09 -9.70
C GLY A 77 -8.32 12.40 -11.19
N ILE A 78 -8.62 13.63 -11.53
CA ILE A 78 -8.58 14.13 -12.91
C ILE A 78 -7.39 15.10 -13.08
N VAL A 79 -6.60 14.92 -14.09
CA VAL A 79 -5.52 15.84 -14.47
C VAL A 79 -6.13 17.17 -14.91
N VAL A 80 -5.79 18.26 -14.22
CA VAL A 80 -6.29 19.60 -14.50
C VAL A 80 -5.21 20.57 -15.01
N ASP A 81 -3.92 20.23 -14.77
CA ASP A 81 -2.77 20.95 -15.31
C ASP A 81 -1.55 20.01 -15.31
N LYS A 82 -0.47 20.36 -16.02
CA LYS A 82 0.74 19.54 -16.06
C LYS A 82 1.99 20.36 -16.39
N GLY A 83 3.14 19.86 -15.91
CA GLY A 83 4.44 20.41 -16.22
C GLY A 83 4.89 20.12 -17.67
N GLU A 84 5.88 20.87 -18.12
CA GLU A 84 6.33 20.85 -19.52
C GLU A 84 7.03 19.56 -19.96
N LYS A 85 7.61 18.81 -19.01
CA LYS A 85 8.27 17.51 -19.26
C LYS A 85 7.36 16.30 -19.10
N VAL A 86 6.09 16.52 -18.78
CA VAL A 86 5.11 15.42 -18.66
C VAL A 86 4.79 14.85 -20.04
N SER A 87 4.92 13.55 -20.16
CA SER A 87 4.53 12.78 -21.35
C SER A 87 3.52 11.71 -21.01
N GLY A 88 2.70 11.31 -21.98
CA GLY A 88 1.74 10.22 -21.82
C GLY A 88 0.43 10.59 -21.09
N PHE A 89 0.27 11.85 -20.67
CA PHE A 89 -0.94 12.33 -19.99
C PHE A 89 -1.46 13.64 -20.60
N ASN A 90 -2.77 13.80 -20.58
CA ASN A 90 -3.48 14.99 -21.03
C ASN A 90 -4.38 15.53 -19.91
N ILE A 91 -4.70 16.84 -20.00
CA ILE A 91 -5.74 17.43 -19.16
C ILE A 91 -7.07 16.70 -19.43
N GLY A 92 -7.75 16.29 -18.36
CA GLY A 92 -8.97 15.50 -18.41
C GLY A 92 -8.74 13.99 -18.21
N ASP A 93 -7.49 13.50 -18.27
CA ASP A 93 -7.20 12.10 -18.00
C ASP A 93 -7.49 11.74 -16.53
N ARG A 94 -8.10 10.57 -16.33
CA ARG A 94 -8.35 10.00 -15.02
C ARG A 94 -7.15 9.14 -14.61
N VAL A 95 -6.54 9.49 -13.47
CA VAL A 95 -5.29 8.90 -13.01
C VAL A 95 -5.40 8.34 -11.59
N PHE A 96 -4.49 7.41 -11.24
CA PHE A 96 -4.36 6.87 -9.89
C PHE A 96 -2.88 6.67 -9.52
N TYR A 97 -2.55 6.81 -8.24
CA TYR A 97 -1.18 6.78 -7.75
C TYR A 97 -1.11 6.65 -6.22
N ALA A 98 0.05 6.23 -5.70
CA ALA A 98 0.32 6.22 -4.26
C ALA A 98 0.96 7.52 -3.75
N GLY A 99 1.63 8.29 -4.63
CA GLY A 99 2.30 9.54 -4.26
C GLY A 99 3.69 9.37 -3.65
N ASP A 100 4.16 10.42 -2.98
CA ASP A 100 5.51 10.55 -2.44
C ASP A 100 5.47 11.08 -1.01
N VAL A 101 6.10 10.38 -0.07
CA VAL A 101 6.13 10.74 1.37
C VAL A 101 6.90 12.03 1.68
N THR A 102 7.70 12.52 0.74
CA THR A 102 8.46 13.77 0.87
C THR A 102 7.66 15.00 0.47
N ARG A 103 6.48 14.82 -0.13
CA ARG A 103 5.64 15.86 -0.70
C ARG A 103 4.26 15.90 0.01
N PRO A 104 3.49 17.01 -0.12
CA PRO A 104 2.11 17.05 0.33
C PRO A 104 1.28 15.91 -0.29
N GLY A 105 0.50 15.24 0.55
CA GLY A 105 -0.29 14.06 0.18
C GLY A 105 -1.67 14.39 -0.39
N SER A 106 -2.46 13.35 -0.58
CA SER A 106 -3.78 13.39 -1.25
C SER A 106 -4.96 13.76 -0.34
N ASN A 107 -4.72 14.04 0.96
CA ASN A 107 -5.78 14.57 1.83
C ASN A 107 -6.05 16.05 1.51
N ALA A 108 -6.27 16.36 0.25
CA ALA A 108 -6.47 17.68 -0.33
C ALA A 108 -7.33 17.61 -1.60
N GLU A 109 -8.02 18.72 -1.94
CA GLU A 109 -8.81 18.79 -3.17
C GLU A 109 -7.95 18.68 -4.44
N TYR A 110 -6.67 19.09 -4.36
CA TYR A 110 -5.72 19.02 -5.46
C TYR A 110 -4.35 18.56 -4.95
N GLN A 111 -3.63 17.80 -5.77
CA GLN A 111 -2.28 17.36 -5.48
C GLN A 111 -1.38 17.47 -6.70
N ALA A 112 -0.17 17.99 -6.51
CA ALA A 112 0.89 17.90 -7.52
C ALA A 112 1.67 16.59 -7.29
N VAL A 113 1.70 15.74 -8.31
CA VAL A 113 2.34 14.41 -8.25
C VAL A 113 3.19 14.18 -9.50
N ASP A 114 4.35 13.55 -9.32
CA ASP A 114 5.23 13.21 -10.44
C ASP A 114 4.58 12.17 -11.36
N HIS A 115 4.59 12.43 -12.67
CA HIS A 115 3.96 11.55 -13.66
C HIS A 115 4.62 10.17 -13.72
N ARG A 116 5.91 10.05 -13.34
CA ARG A 116 6.66 8.78 -13.35
C ARG A 116 6.19 7.77 -12.29
N ILE A 117 5.43 8.24 -11.29
CA ILE A 117 4.80 7.39 -10.27
C ILE A 117 3.26 7.36 -10.36
N THR A 118 2.72 7.78 -11.51
CA THR A 118 1.28 7.90 -11.78
C THR A 118 0.91 7.10 -13.01
N ALA A 119 -0.28 6.49 -13.04
CA ALA A 119 -0.82 5.84 -14.23
C ALA A 119 -2.28 6.22 -14.48
N HIS A 120 -2.80 5.91 -15.67
CA HIS A 120 -4.23 6.02 -15.95
C HIS A 120 -4.99 5.04 -15.06
N ALA A 121 -6.05 5.53 -14.42
CA ALA A 121 -6.89 4.70 -13.57
C ALA A 121 -7.66 3.65 -14.38
N PRO A 122 -7.94 2.46 -13.81
CA PRO A 122 -8.74 1.42 -14.48
C PRO A 122 -10.13 1.96 -14.82
N LYS A 123 -10.60 1.68 -16.03
CA LYS A 123 -11.88 2.17 -16.57
C LYS A 123 -13.09 1.45 -16.00
N SER A 124 -12.89 0.20 -15.57
CA SER A 124 -13.94 -0.68 -15.06
C SER A 124 -14.35 -0.38 -13.61
N LEU A 125 -13.54 0.42 -12.89
CA LEU A 125 -13.74 0.69 -11.47
C LEU A 125 -14.22 2.13 -11.23
N THR A 126 -15.04 2.30 -10.19
CA THR A 126 -15.36 3.62 -9.61
C THR A 126 -14.10 4.25 -8.99
N ASP A 127 -14.18 5.55 -8.64
CA ASP A 127 -13.06 6.23 -8.03
C ASP A 127 -12.67 5.63 -6.67
N ALA A 128 -13.65 5.30 -5.84
CA ALA A 128 -13.42 4.64 -4.56
C ALA A 128 -12.75 3.25 -4.72
N GLU A 129 -13.22 2.45 -5.69
CA GLU A 129 -12.64 1.13 -5.97
C GLU A 129 -11.22 1.21 -6.53
N ALA A 130 -10.92 2.22 -7.33
CA ALA A 130 -9.59 2.40 -7.90
C ALA A 130 -8.61 3.03 -6.88
N ALA A 131 -9.08 3.95 -6.01
CA ALA A 131 -8.24 4.63 -5.02
C ALA A 131 -7.61 3.68 -3.99
N VAL A 132 -8.19 2.52 -3.74
CA VAL A 132 -7.67 1.55 -2.76
C VAL A 132 -6.55 0.65 -3.31
N MET A 133 -6.19 0.79 -4.59
CA MET A 133 -5.30 -0.15 -5.26
C MET A 133 -3.82 0.26 -5.34
N PRO A 134 -3.43 1.54 -5.50
CA PRO A 134 -2.07 1.88 -5.89
C PRO A 134 -1.00 1.41 -4.91
N LEU A 135 -1.00 1.90 -3.66
CA LEU A 135 0.05 1.61 -2.68
C LEU A 135 0.21 0.11 -2.44
N VAL A 136 -0.90 -0.58 -2.22
CA VAL A 136 -0.90 -2.02 -1.89
C VAL A 136 -0.46 -2.86 -3.07
N SER A 137 -0.78 -2.45 -4.30
CA SER A 137 -0.38 -3.17 -5.52
C SER A 137 1.10 -2.94 -5.84
N LEU A 138 1.61 -1.71 -5.70
CA LEU A 138 3.04 -1.42 -5.82
C LEU A 138 3.85 -2.22 -4.81
N THR A 139 3.47 -2.19 -3.53
CA THR A 139 4.13 -2.96 -2.47
C THR A 139 4.14 -4.47 -2.77
N ALA A 140 2.99 -5.02 -3.16
CA ALA A 140 2.88 -6.45 -3.47
C ALA A 140 3.71 -6.84 -4.70
N TRP A 141 3.67 -6.02 -5.76
CA TRP A 141 4.42 -6.27 -6.98
C TRP A 141 5.94 -6.22 -6.75
N GLU A 142 6.41 -5.13 -6.12
CA GLU A 142 7.83 -4.96 -5.82
C GLU A 142 8.34 -6.07 -4.89
N ALA A 143 7.56 -6.44 -3.85
CA ALA A 143 7.92 -7.54 -2.97
C ALA A 143 8.08 -8.86 -3.74
N LEU A 144 7.12 -9.21 -4.60
CA LEU A 144 7.14 -10.47 -5.34
C LEU A 144 8.26 -10.51 -6.40
N PHE A 145 8.34 -9.49 -7.25
CA PHE A 145 9.17 -9.56 -8.45
C PHE A 145 10.53 -8.90 -8.30
N ASP A 146 10.65 -7.82 -7.52
CA ASP A 146 11.92 -7.11 -7.35
C ASP A 146 12.71 -7.62 -6.14
N ARG A 147 12.04 -7.99 -5.03
CA ARG A 147 12.69 -8.44 -3.80
C ARG A 147 12.81 -9.94 -3.70
N LEU A 148 11.73 -10.66 -3.73
CA LEU A 148 11.71 -12.13 -3.70
C LEU A 148 12.15 -12.76 -5.03
N ARG A 149 12.14 -11.99 -6.12
CA ARG A 149 12.57 -12.41 -7.46
C ARG A 149 11.81 -13.62 -7.97
N VAL A 150 10.52 -13.68 -7.66
CA VAL A 150 9.62 -14.73 -8.13
C VAL A 150 9.58 -14.71 -9.65
N THR A 151 9.69 -15.90 -10.26
CA THR A 151 9.51 -16.06 -11.70
C THR A 151 8.11 -16.65 -12.00
N PRO A 152 7.45 -16.25 -13.11
CA PRO A 152 6.06 -16.66 -13.37
C PRO A 152 5.86 -18.17 -13.48
N THR A 153 6.88 -18.91 -13.89
CA THR A 153 6.76 -20.34 -14.22
C THR A 153 7.18 -21.30 -13.12
N GLU A 154 7.80 -20.80 -12.05
CA GLU A 154 8.25 -21.66 -10.96
C GLU A 154 7.10 -22.19 -10.12
N LYS A 155 7.22 -23.48 -9.74
CA LYS A 155 6.25 -24.16 -8.87
C LYS A 155 6.81 -24.20 -7.46
N LYS A 156 6.68 -23.13 -6.75
CA LYS A 156 7.16 -22.92 -5.39
C LYS A 156 6.04 -22.47 -4.47
N THR A 157 6.32 -22.36 -3.19
CA THR A 157 5.37 -21.96 -2.15
C THR A 157 5.66 -20.54 -1.66
N LEU A 158 4.61 -19.74 -1.52
CA LEU A 158 4.62 -18.40 -0.93
C LEU A 158 3.73 -18.39 0.33
N LEU A 159 4.31 -18.05 1.47
CA LEU A 159 3.56 -17.74 2.68
C LEU A 159 3.37 -16.23 2.83
N VAL A 160 2.12 -15.78 2.89
CA VAL A 160 1.74 -14.39 3.13
C VAL A 160 1.24 -14.25 4.56
N ILE A 161 2.03 -13.58 5.42
CA ILE A 161 1.65 -13.31 6.82
C ILE A 161 0.93 -11.95 6.87
N GLY A 162 -0.34 -11.95 7.33
CA GLY A 162 -1.22 -10.79 7.26
C GLY A 162 -2.09 -10.74 6.00
N GLY A 163 -2.58 -11.92 5.55
CA GLY A 163 -3.26 -12.10 4.26
C GLY A 163 -4.50 -11.23 4.03
N ALA A 164 -5.27 -10.91 5.07
CA ALA A 164 -6.56 -10.24 4.93
C ALA A 164 -6.46 -8.70 4.84
N GLY A 165 -5.32 -8.10 5.14
CA GLY A 165 -5.09 -6.67 4.96
C GLY A 165 -4.88 -6.30 3.48
N GLY A 166 -4.80 -4.99 3.18
CA GLY A 166 -4.68 -4.50 1.80
C GLY A 166 -3.50 -5.10 1.04
N VAL A 167 -2.28 -5.04 1.58
CA VAL A 167 -1.07 -5.58 0.93
C VAL A 167 -1.14 -7.09 0.79
N GLY A 168 -1.56 -7.80 1.87
CA GLY A 168 -1.70 -9.27 1.83
C GLY A 168 -2.69 -9.73 0.75
N SER A 169 -3.85 -9.09 0.68
CA SER A 169 -4.88 -9.38 -0.32
C SER A 169 -4.40 -9.10 -1.76
N SER A 170 -3.70 -7.98 -1.97
CA SER A 170 -3.10 -7.67 -3.27
C SER A 170 -2.04 -8.70 -3.66
N THR A 171 -1.18 -9.09 -2.70
CA THR A 171 -0.14 -10.10 -2.91
C THR A 171 -0.74 -11.45 -3.34
N ILE A 172 -1.77 -11.92 -2.63
CA ILE A 172 -2.45 -13.17 -2.96
C ILE A 172 -2.97 -13.12 -4.40
N GLN A 173 -3.72 -12.09 -4.76
CA GLN A 173 -4.28 -11.95 -6.11
C GLN A 173 -3.18 -11.88 -7.19
N ILE A 174 -2.15 -11.02 -7.02
CA ILE A 174 -1.07 -10.86 -7.99
C ILE A 174 -0.31 -12.17 -8.17
N ALA A 175 0.05 -12.85 -7.07
CA ALA A 175 0.74 -14.13 -7.13
C ALA A 175 -0.09 -15.18 -7.90
N LYS A 176 -1.39 -15.30 -7.63
CA LYS A 176 -2.27 -16.26 -8.30
C LYS A 176 -2.52 -15.93 -9.76
N GLN A 177 -2.51 -14.66 -10.15
CA GLN A 177 -2.79 -14.25 -11.53
C GLN A 177 -1.55 -14.24 -12.43
N LEU A 178 -0.35 -14.07 -11.87
CA LEU A 178 0.87 -13.86 -12.64
C LEU A 178 1.91 -14.94 -12.45
N THR A 179 1.68 -15.89 -11.53
CA THR A 179 2.67 -16.95 -11.22
C THR A 179 2.02 -18.32 -11.06
N ASN A 180 2.84 -19.35 -10.99
CA ASN A 180 2.42 -20.73 -10.65
C ASN A 180 2.65 -21.08 -9.18
N LEU A 181 2.80 -20.07 -8.30
CA LEU A 181 3.02 -20.31 -6.88
C LEU A 181 1.81 -20.95 -6.19
N THR A 182 2.09 -21.84 -5.25
CA THR A 182 1.13 -22.23 -4.22
C THR A 182 1.14 -21.16 -3.12
N VAL A 183 0.00 -20.51 -2.90
CA VAL A 183 -0.14 -19.37 -1.98
C VAL A 183 -0.80 -19.81 -0.69
N ILE A 184 -0.08 -19.65 0.42
CA ILE A 184 -0.54 -19.88 1.79
C ILE A 184 -0.75 -18.52 2.43
N ALA A 185 -1.94 -18.23 2.96
CA ALA A 185 -2.24 -16.95 3.61
C ALA A 185 -2.61 -17.15 5.07
N THR A 186 -2.15 -16.25 5.95
CA THR A 186 -2.61 -16.30 7.34
C THR A 186 -3.92 -15.54 7.52
N ALA A 187 -4.84 -16.18 8.23
CA ALA A 187 -6.05 -15.60 8.78
C ALA A 187 -6.42 -16.33 10.07
N SER A 188 -7.20 -15.70 10.97
CA SER A 188 -7.56 -16.29 12.27
C SER A 188 -9.00 -16.06 12.69
N ARG A 189 -9.79 -15.37 11.85
CA ARG A 189 -11.22 -15.13 12.09
C ARG A 189 -12.00 -15.61 10.87
N PRO A 190 -13.22 -16.13 11.03
CA PRO A 190 -14.00 -16.68 9.92
C PRO A 190 -14.15 -15.72 8.73
N GLU A 191 -14.38 -14.45 9.02
CA GLU A 191 -14.51 -13.43 7.96
C GLU A 191 -13.19 -13.18 7.20
N THR A 192 -12.03 -13.26 7.89
CA THR A 192 -10.72 -13.12 7.25
C THR A 192 -10.31 -14.37 6.48
N GLU A 193 -10.68 -15.56 6.96
CA GLU A 193 -10.45 -16.84 6.26
C GLU A 193 -11.23 -16.88 4.94
N LYS A 194 -12.52 -16.50 5.00
CA LYS A 194 -13.35 -16.36 3.80
C LYS A 194 -12.74 -15.38 2.81
N TRP A 195 -12.33 -14.21 3.29
CA TRP A 195 -11.76 -13.16 2.45
C TRP A 195 -10.49 -13.62 1.73
N VAL A 196 -9.49 -14.19 2.43
CA VAL A 196 -8.24 -14.63 1.79
C VAL A 196 -8.47 -15.77 0.81
N THR A 197 -9.46 -16.63 1.05
CA THR A 197 -9.89 -17.67 0.11
C THR A 197 -10.48 -17.04 -1.16
N GLU A 198 -11.34 -16.02 -1.02
CA GLU A 198 -11.92 -15.27 -2.14
C GLU A 198 -10.86 -14.49 -2.95
N MET A 199 -9.75 -14.08 -2.31
CA MET A 199 -8.59 -13.49 -2.96
C MET A 199 -7.74 -14.51 -3.71
N GLY A 200 -7.92 -15.82 -3.47
CA GLY A 200 -7.31 -16.91 -4.22
C GLY A 200 -6.23 -17.68 -3.46
N ALA A 201 -6.13 -17.55 -2.14
CA ALA A 201 -5.20 -18.38 -1.35
C ALA A 201 -5.53 -19.88 -1.52
N ASP A 202 -4.50 -20.70 -1.76
CA ASP A 202 -4.67 -22.16 -1.88
C ASP A 202 -4.85 -22.80 -0.49
N TYR A 203 -4.19 -22.23 0.53
CA TYR A 203 -4.29 -22.66 1.92
C TYR A 203 -4.45 -21.47 2.85
N VAL A 204 -5.26 -21.65 3.88
CA VAL A 204 -5.46 -20.67 4.95
C VAL A 204 -4.94 -21.27 6.25
N VAL A 205 -4.07 -20.54 6.96
CA VAL A 205 -3.41 -21.00 8.18
C VAL A 205 -3.51 -19.97 9.31
N ASN A 206 -3.46 -20.44 10.57
CA ASN A 206 -3.56 -19.57 11.72
C ASN A 206 -2.17 -19.05 12.13
N HIS A 207 -2.03 -17.72 12.20
CA HIS A 207 -0.76 -17.08 12.58
C HIS A 207 -0.40 -17.25 14.07
N HIS A 208 -1.35 -17.58 14.95
CA HIS A 208 -1.06 -17.83 16.38
C HIS A 208 -0.30 -19.13 16.61
N ASP A 209 -0.42 -20.10 15.69
CA ASP A 209 0.34 -21.36 15.68
C ASP A 209 0.84 -21.62 14.25
N LEU A 210 1.65 -20.69 13.75
CA LEU A 210 1.99 -20.61 12.32
C LEU A 210 2.69 -21.87 11.83
N VAL A 211 3.71 -22.36 12.55
CA VAL A 211 4.51 -23.51 12.14
C VAL A 211 3.66 -24.76 12.02
N ASN A 212 2.92 -25.10 13.09
CA ASN A 212 2.07 -26.30 13.09
C ASN A 212 0.93 -26.18 12.06
N SER A 213 0.35 -24.98 11.91
CA SER A 213 -0.72 -24.75 10.94
C SER A 213 -0.26 -24.94 9.49
N VAL A 214 0.96 -24.52 9.13
CA VAL A 214 1.56 -24.77 7.81
C VAL A 214 1.86 -26.25 7.62
N ARG A 215 2.48 -26.90 8.60
CA ARG A 215 2.81 -28.33 8.54
C ARG A 215 1.57 -29.22 8.47
N ALA A 216 0.47 -28.83 9.09
CA ALA A 216 -0.80 -29.54 8.99
C ALA A 216 -1.37 -29.57 7.54
N GLN A 217 -0.90 -28.68 6.66
CA GLN A 217 -1.21 -28.72 5.23
C GLN A 217 -0.30 -29.66 4.42
N GLY A 218 0.60 -30.40 5.09
CA GLY A 218 1.59 -31.27 4.44
C GLY A 218 2.80 -30.50 3.87
N ILE A 219 3.00 -29.25 4.29
CA ILE A 219 4.08 -28.35 3.81
C ILE A 219 5.09 -28.18 4.93
N GLU A 220 6.28 -28.78 4.79
CA GLU A 220 7.34 -28.71 5.81
C GLU A 220 8.07 -27.37 5.77
N HIS A 221 8.34 -26.83 4.57
CA HIS A 221 9.01 -25.56 4.35
C HIS A 221 8.34 -24.79 3.22
N VAL A 222 8.54 -23.46 3.23
CA VAL A 222 8.07 -22.55 2.17
C VAL A 222 9.25 -21.85 1.51
N ASP A 223 9.20 -21.67 0.19
CA ASP A 223 10.29 -21.05 -0.59
C ASP A 223 10.38 -19.55 -0.39
N TYR A 224 9.24 -18.91 -0.22
CA TYR A 224 9.09 -17.47 -0.05
C TYR A 224 8.19 -17.15 1.12
N ILE A 225 8.57 -16.14 1.89
CA ILE A 225 7.72 -15.54 2.92
C ILE A 225 7.60 -14.06 2.64
N PHE A 226 6.38 -13.55 2.55
CA PHE A 226 6.11 -12.13 2.56
C PHE A 226 5.33 -11.77 3.83
N ASN A 227 6.00 -11.08 4.74
CA ASN A 227 5.42 -10.66 6.01
C ASN A 227 4.95 -9.20 5.94
N VAL A 228 3.66 -9.00 6.10
CA VAL A 228 3.02 -7.68 6.10
C VAL A 228 2.34 -7.35 7.45
N ALA A 229 2.68 -8.12 8.48
CA ALA A 229 2.16 -7.96 9.83
C ALA A 229 3.28 -7.65 10.84
N ASP A 230 3.49 -8.47 11.86
CA ASP A 230 4.52 -8.29 12.90
C ASP A 230 5.80 -9.06 12.56
N THR A 231 6.83 -8.35 12.12
CA THR A 231 8.11 -8.96 11.73
C THR A 231 8.81 -9.62 12.91
N LYS A 232 8.86 -8.96 14.07
CA LYS A 232 9.55 -9.47 15.24
C LYS A 232 8.80 -10.63 15.89
N GLY A 233 7.49 -10.52 16.01
CA GLY A 233 6.65 -11.55 16.60
C GLY A 233 6.62 -12.85 15.77
N HIS A 234 6.77 -12.75 14.45
CA HIS A 234 6.81 -13.92 13.57
C HIS A 234 8.22 -14.38 13.20
N TRP A 235 9.28 -13.72 13.69
CA TRP A 235 10.65 -14.00 13.26
C TRP A 235 11.07 -15.45 13.38
N ASP A 236 10.89 -16.06 14.56
CA ASP A 236 11.32 -17.45 14.80
C ASP A 236 10.53 -18.44 13.93
N ALA A 237 9.23 -18.22 13.76
CA ALA A 237 8.40 -19.05 12.88
C ALA A 237 8.80 -18.90 11.40
N MET A 238 9.13 -17.68 10.94
CA MET A 238 9.64 -17.46 9.59
C MET A 238 10.98 -18.14 9.35
N VAL A 239 11.90 -18.07 10.30
CA VAL A 239 13.21 -18.77 10.25
C VAL A 239 13.02 -20.28 10.21
N GLU A 240 12.08 -20.81 10.97
CA GLU A 240 11.80 -22.26 11.00
C GLU A 240 11.18 -22.74 9.69
N LEU A 241 10.21 -22.00 9.16
CA LEU A 241 9.47 -22.37 7.95
C LEU A 241 10.20 -22.11 6.64
N ILE A 242 11.11 -21.15 6.58
CA ILE A 242 11.81 -20.84 5.32
C ILE A 242 12.62 -22.03 4.83
N ALA A 243 12.48 -22.38 3.57
CA ALA A 243 13.25 -23.45 2.93
C ALA A 243 14.75 -23.07 2.80
N PRO A 244 15.66 -24.06 2.69
CA PRO A 244 17.03 -23.77 2.24
C PRO A 244 17.03 -22.98 0.94
N GLN A 245 17.84 -21.90 0.88
CA GLN A 245 17.95 -20.94 -0.24
C GLN A 245 16.67 -20.12 -0.47
N GLY A 246 15.73 -20.11 0.47
CA GLY A 246 14.50 -19.32 0.39
C GLY A 246 14.72 -17.86 0.79
N PHE A 247 13.71 -17.03 0.55
CA PHE A 247 13.77 -15.60 0.83
C PHE A 247 12.57 -15.14 1.66
N ILE A 248 12.86 -14.27 2.65
CA ILE A 248 11.89 -13.56 3.46
C ILE A 248 11.90 -12.10 3.04
N SER A 249 10.74 -11.53 2.72
CA SER A 249 10.55 -10.08 2.57
C SER A 249 9.60 -9.57 3.64
N SER A 250 9.84 -8.35 4.14
CA SER A 250 8.95 -7.70 5.11
C SER A 250 8.82 -6.21 4.84
N ILE A 251 7.66 -5.64 5.26
CA ILE A 251 7.35 -4.20 5.19
C ILE A 251 7.16 -3.56 6.56
N VAL A 252 7.21 -4.32 7.63
CA VAL A 252 6.93 -3.83 8.98
C VAL A 252 8.21 -3.75 9.79
N GLU A 253 8.66 -2.53 10.04
CA GLU A 253 9.78 -2.24 10.92
C GLU A 253 9.45 -2.60 12.38
N PHE A 254 10.48 -2.82 13.18
CA PHE A 254 10.38 -3.20 14.59
C PHE A 254 11.54 -2.63 15.42
N ASP A 255 11.29 -2.46 16.71
CA ASP A 255 12.31 -2.00 17.64
C ASP A 255 13.19 -3.16 18.12
N GLY A 256 14.47 -2.85 18.35
CA GLY A 256 15.49 -3.82 18.75
C GLY A 256 16.05 -4.60 17.56
N GLY A 257 16.48 -5.83 17.81
CA GLY A 257 17.09 -6.69 16.80
C GLY A 257 16.39 -8.04 16.68
N VAL A 258 16.68 -8.71 15.58
CA VAL A 258 16.45 -10.15 15.36
C VAL A 258 17.77 -10.82 15.00
N ASP A 259 17.92 -12.08 15.33
CA ASP A 259 19.15 -12.83 15.04
C ASP A 259 19.14 -13.35 13.59
N LEU A 260 19.79 -12.61 12.71
CA LEU A 260 19.95 -12.99 11.30
C LEU A 260 20.82 -14.25 11.12
N SER A 261 21.67 -14.59 12.12
CA SER A 261 22.55 -15.77 12.02
C SER A 261 21.75 -17.07 11.91
N LYS A 262 20.50 -17.10 12.39
CA LYS A 262 19.58 -18.21 12.25
C LYS A 262 19.27 -18.60 10.79
N LEU A 263 19.43 -17.69 9.84
CA LEU A 263 19.23 -17.95 8.40
C LEU A 263 20.44 -18.58 7.73
N GLN A 264 21.64 -18.47 8.34
CA GLN A 264 22.90 -18.88 7.74
C GLN A 264 22.93 -20.35 7.35
N GLY A 265 22.48 -21.25 8.25
CA GLY A 265 22.48 -22.70 7.99
C GLY A 265 21.60 -23.15 6.83
N LYS A 266 20.61 -22.32 6.46
CA LYS A 266 19.74 -22.54 5.30
C LYS A 266 20.19 -21.75 4.06
N SER A 267 21.23 -20.93 4.14
CA SER A 267 21.60 -19.95 3.09
C SER A 267 20.40 -19.10 2.65
N ALA A 268 19.48 -18.82 3.59
CA ALA A 268 18.27 -18.05 3.31
C ALA A 268 18.54 -16.55 3.42
N GLY A 269 17.75 -15.75 2.67
CA GLY A 269 17.88 -14.31 2.63
C GLY A 269 16.73 -13.58 3.33
N PHE A 270 17.01 -12.36 3.84
CA PHE A 270 16.00 -11.42 4.30
C PHE A 270 16.18 -10.09 3.57
N ILE A 271 15.09 -9.52 3.09
CA ILE A 271 15.09 -8.26 2.36
C ILE A 271 13.88 -7.40 2.74
N TRP A 272 14.11 -6.10 2.92
CA TRP A 272 13.04 -5.13 3.15
C TRP A 272 12.35 -4.75 1.84
N GLU A 273 11.03 -4.51 1.92
CA GLU A 273 10.28 -3.82 0.90
C GLU A 273 9.72 -2.50 1.44
N LEU A 274 9.91 -1.42 0.69
CA LEU A 274 9.31 -0.11 0.91
C LEU A 274 9.03 0.54 -0.43
N MET A 275 7.78 0.54 -0.88
CA MET A 275 7.41 1.04 -2.20
C MET A 275 7.73 2.54 -2.40
N PHE A 276 7.87 3.31 -1.32
CA PHE A 276 8.29 4.70 -1.42
C PHE A 276 9.77 4.91 -1.75
N THR A 277 10.60 3.87 -1.73
CA THR A 277 12.05 3.98 -1.97
C THR A 277 12.37 4.67 -3.30
N ARG A 278 11.63 4.35 -4.36
CA ARG A 278 11.84 4.92 -5.69
C ARG A 278 11.58 6.44 -5.72
N SER A 279 10.49 6.90 -5.16
CA SER A 279 10.18 8.34 -5.08
C SER A 279 11.05 9.06 -4.04
N LEU A 280 11.26 8.47 -2.87
CA LEU A 280 12.05 9.04 -1.77
C LEU A 280 13.50 9.34 -2.18
N PHE A 281 14.13 8.44 -2.92
CA PHE A 281 15.53 8.55 -3.34
C PHE A 281 15.69 8.97 -4.81
N GLN A 282 14.58 9.24 -5.53
CA GLN A 282 14.60 9.61 -6.96
C GLN A 282 15.47 8.66 -7.78
N THR A 283 15.25 7.34 -7.60
CA THR A 283 16.07 6.33 -8.25
C THR A 283 15.90 6.35 -9.78
N ASP A 284 16.93 5.91 -10.51
CA ASP A 284 16.91 5.91 -12.00
C ASP A 284 15.74 5.10 -12.57
N ASP A 285 15.24 4.13 -11.81
CA ASP A 285 14.12 3.26 -12.19
C ASP A 285 12.76 3.72 -11.63
N MET A 286 12.61 4.97 -11.21
CA MET A 286 11.37 5.49 -10.62
C MET A 286 10.15 5.29 -11.53
N ILE A 287 10.35 5.35 -12.86
CA ILE A 287 9.30 5.11 -13.88
C ILE A 287 8.66 3.71 -13.76
N LYS A 288 9.30 2.74 -13.14
CA LYS A 288 8.72 1.41 -12.92
C LYS A 288 7.43 1.45 -12.13
N GLN A 289 7.23 2.42 -11.25
CA GLN A 289 5.95 2.55 -10.54
C GLN A 289 4.79 2.86 -11.50
N GLN A 290 5.01 3.73 -12.48
CA GLN A 290 4.02 3.98 -13.54
C GLN A 290 3.74 2.69 -14.33
N GLU A 291 4.80 1.96 -14.73
CA GLU A 291 4.67 0.71 -15.48
C GLU A 291 3.91 -0.37 -14.69
N ILE A 292 4.19 -0.51 -13.40
CA ILE A 292 3.48 -1.45 -12.51
C ILE A 292 2.01 -1.06 -12.40
N LEU A 293 1.71 0.21 -12.10
CA LEU A 293 0.34 0.68 -12.00
C LEU A 293 -0.43 0.51 -13.30
N PHE A 294 0.21 0.74 -14.45
CA PHE A 294 -0.39 0.46 -15.77
C PHE A 294 -0.76 -1.02 -15.94
N GLN A 295 0.13 -1.95 -15.53
CA GLN A 295 -0.18 -3.39 -15.55
C GLN A 295 -1.34 -3.72 -14.60
N ILE A 296 -1.35 -3.15 -13.40
CA ILE A 296 -2.42 -3.33 -12.42
C ILE A 296 -3.76 -2.83 -12.98
N ALA A 297 -3.79 -1.65 -13.61
CA ALA A 297 -5.00 -1.12 -14.24
C ALA A 297 -5.55 -2.06 -15.33
N ASN A 298 -4.66 -2.59 -16.18
CA ASN A 298 -5.04 -3.55 -17.22
C ASN A 298 -5.60 -4.87 -16.64
N LEU A 299 -5.02 -5.36 -15.56
CA LEU A 299 -5.49 -6.58 -14.88
C LEU A 299 -6.86 -6.36 -14.21
N LEU A 300 -7.10 -5.19 -13.64
CA LEU A 300 -8.38 -4.79 -13.08
C LEU A 300 -9.45 -4.66 -14.18
N ASP A 301 -9.13 -3.98 -15.28
CA ASP A 301 -10.04 -3.82 -16.42
C ASP A 301 -10.37 -5.15 -17.11
N ALA A 302 -9.45 -6.12 -17.09
CA ALA A 302 -9.67 -7.47 -17.57
C ALA A 302 -10.42 -8.38 -16.57
N GLY A 303 -10.76 -7.88 -15.37
CA GLY A 303 -11.41 -8.65 -14.30
C GLY A 303 -10.54 -9.76 -13.71
N ARG A 304 -9.22 -9.71 -13.94
CA ARG A 304 -8.25 -10.66 -13.38
C ARG A 304 -7.87 -10.33 -11.96
N LEU A 305 -7.88 -9.06 -11.59
CA LEU A 305 -7.80 -8.57 -10.21
C LEU A 305 -9.13 -7.94 -9.82
N LYS A 306 -9.46 -7.99 -8.54
CA LYS A 306 -10.62 -7.36 -7.94
C LYS A 306 -10.17 -6.20 -7.08
N SER A 307 -10.98 -5.13 -7.01
CA SER A 307 -10.77 -4.07 -6.03
C SER A 307 -10.78 -4.63 -4.62
N LEU A 308 -9.98 -4.05 -3.75
CA LEU A 308 -9.89 -4.39 -2.33
C LEU A 308 -10.79 -3.51 -1.45
N LEU A 309 -11.69 -2.74 -2.07
CA LEU A 309 -12.61 -1.87 -1.37
C LEU A 309 -13.60 -2.67 -0.53
N THR A 310 -13.65 -2.38 0.77
CA THR A 310 -14.61 -2.96 1.71
C THR A 310 -15.49 -1.91 2.39
N GLU A 311 -15.04 -0.67 2.44
CA GLU A 311 -15.77 0.44 3.05
C GLU A 311 -15.49 1.74 2.28
N THR A 312 -16.52 2.57 2.12
CA THR A 312 -16.39 3.94 1.57
C THR A 312 -16.91 4.93 2.60
N LEU A 313 -16.07 5.87 2.99
CA LEU A 313 -16.46 7.08 3.72
C LEU A 313 -16.70 8.19 2.70
N THR A 314 -17.73 9.02 2.91
CA THR A 314 -18.09 10.08 1.95
C THR A 314 -17.98 11.46 2.59
N GLY A 315 -17.42 12.39 1.84
CA GLY A 315 -17.26 13.79 2.20
C GLY A 315 -15.82 14.17 2.52
N PHE A 316 -15.56 15.46 2.46
CA PHE A 316 -14.24 16.05 2.71
C PHE A 316 -14.28 16.88 4.01
N SER A 317 -13.91 16.27 5.13
CA SER A 317 -13.82 16.93 6.42
C SER A 317 -12.80 16.25 7.33
N ALA A 318 -12.24 16.97 8.29
CA ALA A 318 -11.32 16.42 9.26
C ALA A 318 -11.91 15.20 9.99
N GLU A 319 -13.21 15.20 10.25
CA GLU A 319 -13.89 14.09 10.95
C GLU A 319 -13.94 12.80 10.11
N VAL A 320 -14.17 12.91 8.80
CA VAL A 320 -14.12 11.77 7.89
C VAL A 320 -12.71 11.15 7.87
N PHE A 321 -11.67 11.98 7.78
CA PHE A 321 -10.28 11.50 7.81
C PHE A 321 -9.90 10.90 9.17
N LYS A 322 -10.35 11.49 10.30
CA LYS A 322 -10.17 10.89 11.63
C LYS A 322 -10.80 9.49 11.71
N THR A 323 -12.01 9.35 11.21
CA THR A 323 -12.70 8.05 11.16
C THR A 323 -11.89 7.03 10.36
N ALA A 324 -11.33 7.41 9.20
CA ALA A 324 -10.49 6.54 8.40
C ALA A 324 -9.21 6.12 9.16
N HIS A 325 -8.56 7.07 9.86
CA HIS A 325 -7.39 6.78 10.71
C HIS A 325 -7.73 5.81 11.85
N GLN A 326 -8.85 6.00 12.57
CA GLN A 326 -9.31 5.08 13.60
C GLN A 326 -9.51 3.65 13.07
N ARG A 327 -10.04 3.52 11.82
CA ARG A 327 -10.21 2.21 11.17
C ARG A 327 -8.86 1.51 10.99
N ILE A 328 -7.88 2.20 10.41
CA ILE A 328 -6.57 1.58 10.13
C ILE A 328 -5.76 1.33 11.39
N GLU A 329 -5.85 2.19 12.40
CA GLU A 329 -5.15 2.04 13.68
C GLU A 329 -5.73 0.91 14.54
N SER A 330 -6.99 0.51 14.31
CA SER A 330 -7.60 -0.64 15.00
C SER A 330 -6.93 -1.98 14.68
N SER A 331 -6.13 -2.08 13.62
CA SER A 331 -5.48 -3.30 13.12
C SER A 331 -6.45 -4.46 12.82
N ARG A 332 -7.74 -4.16 12.62
CA ARG A 332 -8.79 -5.16 12.36
C ARG A 332 -9.36 -5.11 10.95
N SER A 333 -8.88 -4.20 10.13
CA SER A 333 -9.38 -3.97 8.78
C SER A 333 -9.21 -5.19 7.88
N ILE A 334 -10.21 -5.47 7.06
CA ILE A 334 -10.18 -6.41 5.95
C ILE A 334 -10.18 -5.56 4.67
N GLY A 335 -9.32 -5.90 3.71
CA GLY A 335 -9.21 -5.09 2.50
C GLY A 335 -8.84 -3.65 2.81
N LYS A 336 -9.56 -2.69 2.24
CA LYS A 336 -9.25 -1.26 2.35
C LYS A 336 -10.48 -0.37 2.45
N THR A 337 -10.31 0.79 3.08
CA THR A 337 -11.29 1.88 3.20
C THR A 337 -10.90 3.01 2.26
N ALA A 338 -11.83 3.47 1.42
CA ALA A 338 -11.72 4.68 0.61
C ALA A 338 -12.44 5.87 1.25
N ILE A 339 -12.00 7.07 0.89
CA ILE A 339 -12.70 8.32 1.16
C ILE A 339 -13.06 8.94 -0.20
N GLN A 340 -14.32 9.19 -0.45
CA GLN A 340 -14.83 9.81 -1.66
C GLN A 340 -15.24 11.26 -1.38
N PHE A 341 -14.67 12.20 -2.11
CA PHE A 341 -14.84 13.64 -1.96
C PHE A 341 -16.14 14.14 -2.56
#